data_80560855220ad77d19befa2e483e92dd
#
_entry.id   80560855220ad77d19befa2e483e92dd
#
_cell.length_a   1.000
_cell.length_b   1.000
_cell.length_c   1.000
_cell.angle_alpha   90.00
_cell.angle_beta   90.00
_cell.angle_gamma   90.00
#
_symmetry.space_group_name_H-M   'P 1'
#
loop_
_entity.id
_entity.type
_entity.pdbx_description
1 polymer ?
#
loop_
_entity_poly.entity_id
_entity_poly.type
_entity_poly.pdbx_seq_one_letter_code
_entity_poly.pdbx_strand_id
1 'polypeptide(L)'
;MATRIIVFALVLLSTTDALRGKGRGKSKGRGSGASTVAVSPPGEVECTKCMSAVMRLLIPHESRGCPGMPNGTVITSTDLRRVPTAYCPTLLPKKRACIAYSFGVDGSSDFDNQMVAATCRVLSFDPLCCGAAHRVGPSHDFIPIGLHWFDGLTDSDDPAHPNTTFPVLTLNTIKTSYEHPKVDVLRLKVATKHEWKVLKNLVNTGALTDIFQVSLNLRMEDHDMWEEYRTVLNGVRAAGFFPFYVKPQAGSTYLKVQEGKHMLYSAYEVAYGNDS
;
A
#
# COMPACT_ATOMS: atom_id res chain seq x y z
N MET A 1 -33.91 1.42 -11.65
CA MET A 1 -33.33 1.82 -10.35
C MET A 1 -32.21 2.82 -10.63
N ALA A 2 -32.41 4.07 -10.30
CA ALA A 2 -31.46 5.13 -10.60
C ALA A 2 -30.33 5.09 -9.56
N THR A 3 -29.14 4.75 -10.01
CA THR A 3 -27.93 4.77 -9.19
C THR A 3 -27.60 6.24 -8.90
N ARG A 4 -27.87 6.70 -7.68
CA ARG A 4 -27.44 8.01 -7.20
C ARG A 4 -25.93 8.01 -7.12
N ILE A 5 -25.27 8.65 -8.07
CA ILE A 5 -23.89 9.07 -7.97
C ILE A 5 -23.89 10.18 -6.93
N ILE A 6 -23.50 9.85 -5.70
CA ILE A 6 -23.28 10.84 -4.65
C ILE A 6 -21.96 11.52 -5.00
N VAL A 7 -22.06 12.63 -5.72
CA VAL A 7 -20.96 13.58 -5.88
C VAL A 7 -20.83 14.29 -4.54
N PHE A 8 -19.89 13.87 -3.71
CA PHE A 8 -19.47 14.67 -2.57
C PHE A 8 -18.79 15.93 -3.11
N ALA A 9 -19.57 17.00 -3.22
CA ALA A 9 -19.01 18.35 -3.31
C ALA A 9 -18.34 18.64 -1.97
N LEU A 10 -17.04 18.40 -1.89
CA LEU A 10 -16.21 18.92 -0.80
C LEU A 10 -16.26 20.46 -0.93
N VAL A 11 -17.11 21.09 -0.13
CA VAL A 11 -17.10 22.54 0.07
C VAL A 11 -15.84 22.87 0.86
N LEU A 12 -14.76 23.13 0.14
CA LEU A 12 -13.57 23.76 0.69
C LEU A 12 -13.94 25.22 1.02
N LEU A 13 -14.28 25.48 2.26
CA LEU A 13 -14.29 26.84 2.80
C LEU A 13 -12.84 27.35 2.80
N SER A 14 -12.52 28.13 1.78
CA SER A 14 -11.29 28.89 1.70
C SER A 14 -11.33 30.01 2.74
N THR A 15 -10.69 29.82 3.86
CA THR A 15 -10.30 30.95 4.71
C THR A 15 -8.92 31.41 4.24
N THR A 16 -8.92 32.42 3.39
CA THR A 16 -7.75 33.23 3.11
C THR A 16 -7.53 34.18 4.28
N ASP A 17 -6.55 33.91 5.11
CA ASP A 17 -5.97 34.93 5.96
C ASP A 17 -4.49 35.11 5.63
N ALA A 18 -4.23 36.28 5.09
CA ALA A 18 -2.93 36.79 4.76
C ALA A 18 -2.16 37.19 6.02
N LEU A 19 -0.99 36.65 6.23
CA LEU A 19 0.02 37.31 7.07
C LEU A 19 1.36 37.38 6.34
N ARG A 20 1.58 38.58 5.84
CA ARG A 20 2.84 39.12 5.33
C ARG A 20 3.82 39.32 6.48
N GLY A 21 4.90 38.57 6.50
CA GLY A 21 6.01 38.79 7.41
C GLY A 21 7.32 38.95 6.64
N LYS A 22 7.75 40.20 6.42
CA LYS A 22 9.09 40.55 5.95
C LYS A 22 10.08 40.36 7.08
N GLY A 23 11.14 39.58 6.85
CA GLY A 23 12.30 39.49 7.73
C GLY A 23 13.58 39.35 6.90
N ARG A 24 14.22 40.51 6.58
CA ARG A 24 15.61 40.58 6.09
C ARG A 24 16.56 40.36 7.25
N GLY A 25 17.42 39.35 7.16
CA GLY A 25 18.58 39.20 8.02
C GLY A 25 19.78 38.74 7.22
N LYS A 26 20.67 39.69 6.89
CA LYS A 26 22.04 39.42 6.40
C LYS A 26 22.92 39.09 7.61
N SER A 27 23.60 37.96 7.55
CA SER A 27 24.80 37.73 8.39
C SER A 27 25.89 37.11 7.54
N LYS A 28 27.00 37.85 7.40
CA LYS A 28 28.29 37.37 6.91
C LYS A 28 29.03 36.72 8.05
N GLY A 29 29.53 35.49 7.85
CA GLY A 29 30.46 34.83 8.75
C GLY A 29 31.45 33.98 7.95
N ARG A 30 32.68 34.47 7.80
CA ARG A 30 33.85 33.72 7.36
C ARG A 30 34.25 32.70 8.41
N GLY A 31 34.62 31.50 8.00
CA GLY A 31 35.28 30.51 8.86
C GLY A 31 35.70 29.31 8.02
N SER A 32 36.93 29.39 7.48
CA SER A 32 37.62 28.25 6.89
C SER A 32 38.05 27.28 7.98
N GLY A 33 37.61 26.05 7.87
CA GLY A 33 38.11 24.94 8.65
C GLY A 33 37.71 23.66 7.88
N ALA A 34 38.60 23.22 6.99
CA ALA A 34 38.47 21.92 6.36
C ALA A 34 38.72 20.84 7.42
N SER A 35 37.70 20.46 8.15
CA SER A 35 37.67 19.23 8.89
C SER A 35 37.21 18.14 7.95
N THR A 36 38.14 17.31 7.50
CA THR A 36 37.82 16.05 6.81
C THR A 36 37.10 15.18 7.83
N VAL A 37 35.75 15.28 7.81
CA VAL A 37 34.90 14.29 8.46
C VAL A 37 35.12 13.01 7.69
N ALA A 38 35.85 12.08 8.33
CA ALA A 38 35.90 10.71 7.87
C ALA A 38 34.44 10.23 7.82
N VAL A 39 33.89 10.08 6.60
CA VAL A 39 32.61 9.40 6.39
C VAL A 39 32.86 7.97 6.81
N SER A 40 32.40 7.61 8.00
CA SER A 40 32.32 6.23 8.41
C SER A 40 31.54 5.47 7.30
N PRO A 41 32.00 4.27 6.90
CA PRO A 41 31.22 3.46 5.98
C PRO A 41 29.80 3.30 6.57
N PRO A 42 28.75 3.22 5.73
CA PRO A 42 27.38 3.09 6.20
C PRO A 42 27.34 1.97 7.24
N GLY A 43 26.92 2.31 8.46
CA GLY A 43 27.00 1.43 9.61
C GLY A 43 26.39 0.09 9.28
N GLU A 44 27.11 -0.99 9.62
CA GLU A 44 26.58 -2.35 9.55
C GLU A 44 25.21 -2.36 10.22
N VAL A 45 24.23 -2.90 9.51
CA VAL A 45 22.83 -2.98 9.95
C VAL A 45 22.80 -3.69 11.32
N GLU A 46 22.63 -2.95 12.40
CA GLU A 46 22.62 -3.51 13.76
C GLU A 46 21.50 -4.51 14.02
N CYS A 47 20.55 -4.68 13.10
CA CYS A 47 19.41 -5.56 13.30
C CYS A 47 19.31 -6.74 12.34
N THR A 48 20.37 -7.56 12.21
CA THR A 48 20.29 -8.86 11.52
C THR A 48 19.18 -9.75 12.07
N LYS A 49 18.92 -9.69 13.38
CA LYS A 49 17.79 -10.40 14.02
C LYS A 49 16.42 -9.88 13.58
N CYS A 50 16.28 -8.55 13.35
CA CYS A 50 15.04 -7.98 12.85
C CYS A 50 14.79 -8.39 11.40
N MET A 51 15.82 -8.36 10.55
CA MET A 51 15.72 -8.82 9.16
C MET A 51 15.29 -10.29 9.09
N SER A 52 15.94 -11.17 9.87
CA SER A 52 15.57 -12.57 9.94
C SER A 52 14.15 -12.79 10.47
N ALA A 53 13.68 -11.94 11.40
CA ALA A 53 12.31 -11.98 11.90
C ALA A 53 11.30 -11.54 10.83
N VAL A 54 11.58 -10.46 10.09
CA VAL A 54 10.76 -10.00 8.96
C VAL A 54 10.65 -11.11 7.91
N MET A 55 11.77 -11.75 7.54
CA MET A 55 11.77 -12.86 6.58
C MET A 55 10.84 -13.99 7.01
N ARG A 56 10.87 -14.38 8.30
CA ARG A 56 9.97 -15.44 8.81
C ARG A 56 8.50 -15.05 8.74
N LEU A 57 8.18 -13.76 8.82
CA LEU A 57 6.81 -13.25 8.68
C LEU A 57 6.32 -13.24 7.24
N LEU A 58 7.23 -13.25 6.26
CA LEU A 58 6.95 -13.29 4.83
C LEU A 58 6.95 -14.72 4.25
N ILE A 59 7.32 -15.76 5.03
CA ILE A 59 7.25 -17.14 4.53
C ILE A 59 5.80 -17.57 4.37
N PRO A 60 5.37 -17.98 3.16
CA PRO A 60 4.02 -18.50 2.94
C PRO A 60 3.73 -19.71 3.84
N HIS A 61 2.53 -19.77 4.35
CA HIS A 61 2.08 -20.88 5.19
C HIS A 61 1.24 -21.84 4.34
N GLU A 62 1.64 -23.12 4.28
CA GLU A 62 1.03 -24.11 3.38
C GLU A 62 -0.48 -24.34 3.62
N SER A 63 -0.94 -24.20 4.85
CA SER A 63 -2.33 -24.48 5.25
C SER A 63 -3.13 -23.25 5.66
N ARG A 64 -2.51 -22.06 5.64
CA ARG A 64 -3.14 -20.81 6.08
C ARG A 64 -3.11 -19.77 4.97
N GLY A 65 -3.96 -18.75 5.12
CA GLY A 65 -4.05 -17.64 4.19
C GLY A 65 -4.84 -17.96 2.93
N CYS A 66 -4.68 -19.13 2.32
CA CYS A 66 -5.50 -19.59 1.20
C CYS A 66 -5.75 -21.10 1.28
N PRO A 67 -6.76 -21.53 2.02
CA PRO A 67 -7.06 -22.94 2.24
C PRO A 67 -7.26 -23.71 0.94
N GLY A 68 -6.53 -24.82 0.77
CA GLY A 68 -6.60 -25.69 -0.42
C GLY A 68 -5.90 -25.16 -1.66
N MET A 69 -5.33 -23.96 -1.63
CA MET A 69 -4.61 -23.34 -2.74
C MET A 69 -3.36 -22.59 -2.23
N PRO A 70 -2.24 -23.26 -1.95
CA PRO A 70 -1.09 -22.66 -1.26
C PRO A 70 -0.53 -21.37 -1.87
N ASN A 71 -0.70 -21.17 -3.19
CA ASN A 71 -0.25 -19.95 -3.89
C ASN A 71 -1.42 -19.06 -4.36
N GLY A 72 -2.67 -19.42 -4.06
CA GLY A 72 -3.84 -18.75 -4.61
C GLY A 72 -3.91 -18.82 -6.15
N THR A 73 -4.68 -17.91 -6.73
CA THR A 73 -4.70 -17.67 -8.18
C THR A 73 -3.76 -16.52 -8.50
N VAL A 74 -2.73 -16.78 -9.28
CA VAL A 74 -1.75 -15.78 -9.68
C VAL A 74 -2.29 -14.98 -10.86
N ILE A 75 -2.29 -13.67 -10.71
CA ILE A 75 -2.67 -12.69 -11.75
C ILE A 75 -1.37 -12.21 -12.41
N THR A 76 -1.16 -12.63 -13.64
CA THR A 76 -0.02 -12.18 -14.44
C THR A 76 -0.40 -10.94 -15.24
N SER A 77 0.50 -9.95 -15.26
CA SER A 77 0.33 -8.79 -16.12
C SER A 77 0.85 -9.08 -17.53
N THR A 78 0.22 -8.46 -18.53
CA THR A 78 0.76 -8.40 -19.90
C THR A 78 2.02 -7.52 -19.97
N ASP A 79 2.19 -6.58 -19.05
CA ASP A 79 3.45 -5.83 -18.89
C ASP A 79 4.44 -6.64 -18.05
N LEU A 80 5.49 -7.14 -18.71
CA LEU A 80 6.54 -7.95 -18.08
C LEU A 80 7.33 -7.21 -16.98
N ARG A 81 7.23 -5.88 -16.91
CA ARG A 81 7.85 -5.09 -15.84
C ARG A 81 7.05 -5.11 -14.54
N ARG A 82 5.82 -5.61 -14.58
CA ARG A 82 4.94 -5.70 -13.44
C ARG A 82 5.07 -7.06 -12.76
N VAL A 83 5.17 -7.03 -11.45
CA VAL A 83 5.20 -8.26 -10.66
C VAL A 83 3.80 -8.86 -10.62
N PRO A 84 3.66 -10.16 -10.89
CA PRO A 84 2.39 -10.86 -10.70
C PRO A 84 1.93 -10.75 -9.25
N THR A 85 0.64 -10.47 -9.05
CA THR A 85 -0.02 -10.54 -7.74
C THR A 85 -0.85 -11.82 -7.63
N ALA A 86 -1.46 -12.07 -6.48
CA ALA A 86 -2.32 -13.23 -6.29
C ALA A 86 -3.55 -12.90 -5.43
N TYR A 87 -4.62 -13.68 -5.61
CA TYR A 87 -5.77 -13.70 -4.73
C TYR A 87 -6.20 -15.13 -4.40
N CYS A 88 -6.94 -15.29 -3.33
CA CYS A 88 -7.46 -16.58 -2.91
C CYS A 88 -8.92 -16.73 -3.26
N PRO A 89 -9.29 -17.54 -4.28
CA PRO A 89 -10.67 -17.73 -4.69
C PRO A 89 -11.55 -18.37 -3.60
N THR A 90 -10.96 -19.19 -2.74
CA THR A 90 -11.71 -19.90 -1.68
C THR A 90 -12.19 -18.96 -0.57
N LEU A 91 -11.57 -17.78 -0.43
CA LEU A 91 -11.96 -16.74 0.52
C LEU A 91 -13.01 -15.77 -0.06
N LEU A 92 -13.33 -15.86 -1.35
CA LEU A 92 -14.36 -15.01 -1.92
C LEU A 92 -15.76 -15.45 -1.45
N PRO A 93 -16.67 -14.50 -1.19
CA PRO A 93 -18.00 -14.83 -0.72
C PRO A 93 -18.81 -15.56 -1.77
N LYS A 94 -19.47 -16.67 -1.37
CA LYS A 94 -20.34 -17.48 -2.27
C LYS A 94 -21.80 -17.03 -2.27
N LYS A 95 -22.23 -16.30 -1.23
CA LYS A 95 -23.66 -16.00 -0.99
C LYS A 95 -24.02 -14.52 -1.12
N ARG A 96 -23.06 -13.65 -1.32
CA ARG A 96 -23.24 -12.21 -1.51
C ARG A 96 -22.28 -11.68 -2.58
N ALA A 97 -22.52 -10.48 -3.06
CA ALA A 97 -21.59 -9.82 -3.96
C ALA A 97 -20.22 -9.63 -3.27
N CYS A 98 -19.16 -9.96 -3.99
CA CYS A 98 -17.79 -9.69 -3.61
C CYS A 98 -17.48 -8.18 -3.81
N ILE A 99 -16.73 -7.59 -2.89
CA ILE A 99 -16.25 -6.20 -2.99
C ILE A 99 -14.72 -6.21 -2.98
N ALA A 100 -14.13 -5.62 -4.02
CA ALA A 100 -12.69 -5.45 -4.14
C ALA A 100 -12.33 -3.97 -4.21
N TYR A 101 -11.36 -3.57 -3.40
CA TYR A 101 -10.74 -2.24 -3.44
C TYR A 101 -9.32 -2.36 -3.97
N SER A 102 -8.98 -1.53 -4.95
CA SER A 102 -7.67 -1.50 -5.59
C SER A 102 -7.08 -0.10 -5.54
N PHE A 103 -6.01 0.08 -4.77
CA PHE A 103 -5.30 1.36 -4.65
C PHE A 103 -4.00 1.35 -5.44
N GLY A 104 -3.71 2.46 -6.14
CA GLY A 104 -2.53 2.61 -6.99
C GLY A 104 -2.67 1.80 -8.27
N VAL A 105 -3.65 2.14 -9.08
CA VAL A 105 -4.00 1.42 -10.32
C VAL A 105 -2.92 1.60 -11.38
N ASP A 106 -2.27 2.76 -11.43
CA ASP A 106 -1.14 3.04 -12.31
C ASP A 106 -1.43 2.68 -13.77
N GLY A 107 -2.66 2.98 -14.21
CA GLY A 107 -3.16 2.64 -15.55
C GLY A 107 -3.28 1.14 -15.84
N SER A 108 -3.06 0.25 -14.85
CA SER A 108 -3.19 -1.21 -15.01
C SER A 108 -4.50 -1.70 -14.47
N SER A 109 -5.24 -2.38 -15.30
CA SER A 109 -6.52 -2.98 -14.97
C SER A 109 -6.46 -4.51 -14.79
N ASP A 110 -5.29 -5.15 -14.86
CA ASP A 110 -5.18 -6.62 -14.83
C ASP A 110 -5.80 -7.22 -13.56
N PHE A 111 -5.45 -6.67 -12.40
CA PHE A 111 -6.06 -7.10 -11.13
C PHE A 111 -7.55 -6.80 -11.10
N ASP A 112 -7.95 -5.59 -11.48
CA ASP A 112 -9.33 -5.14 -11.44
C ASP A 112 -10.20 -5.97 -12.39
N ASN A 113 -9.73 -6.23 -13.61
CA ASN A 113 -10.39 -7.09 -14.57
C ASN A 113 -10.55 -8.52 -14.04
N GLN A 114 -9.54 -9.06 -13.36
CA GLN A 114 -9.61 -10.38 -12.75
C GLN A 114 -10.62 -10.43 -11.61
N MET A 115 -10.72 -9.36 -10.79
CA MET A 115 -11.72 -9.27 -9.73
C MET A 115 -13.14 -9.15 -10.32
N VAL A 116 -13.32 -8.39 -11.40
CA VAL A 116 -14.60 -8.35 -12.14
C VAL A 116 -14.96 -9.73 -12.69
N ALA A 117 -14.00 -10.44 -13.28
CA ALA A 117 -14.20 -11.82 -13.77
C ALA A 117 -14.53 -12.80 -12.64
N ALA A 118 -14.01 -12.57 -11.44
CA ALA A 118 -14.35 -13.30 -10.21
C ALA A 118 -15.67 -12.83 -9.56
N THR A 119 -16.48 -12.04 -10.28
CA THR A 119 -17.80 -11.52 -9.87
C THR A 119 -17.76 -10.50 -8.72
N CYS A 120 -16.63 -9.84 -8.51
CA CYS A 120 -16.53 -8.75 -7.55
C CYS A 120 -17.00 -7.41 -8.16
N ARG A 121 -17.61 -6.57 -7.33
CA ARG A 121 -17.68 -5.16 -7.60
C ARG A 121 -16.34 -4.53 -7.24
N VAL A 122 -15.74 -3.84 -8.19
CA VAL A 122 -14.41 -3.24 -8.03
C VAL A 122 -14.53 -1.73 -7.89
N LEU A 123 -13.85 -1.18 -6.89
CA LEU A 123 -13.57 0.24 -6.76
C LEU A 123 -12.06 0.44 -6.85
N SER A 124 -11.63 1.15 -7.90
CA SER A 124 -10.23 1.46 -8.14
C SER A 124 -9.96 2.90 -7.74
N PHE A 125 -8.89 3.09 -7.00
CA PHE A 125 -8.52 4.37 -6.43
C PHE A 125 -7.10 4.76 -6.86
N ASP A 126 -6.96 5.93 -7.49
CA ASP A 126 -5.67 6.50 -7.83
C ASP A 126 -5.80 8.01 -8.04
N PRO A 127 -5.14 8.86 -7.24
CA PRO A 127 -5.30 10.30 -7.35
C PRO A 127 -4.54 10.92 -8.51
N LEU A 128 -3.55 10.22 -9.08
CA LEU A 128 -2.63 10.75 -10.10
C LEU A 128 -2.87 10.19 -11.50
N CYS A 129 -3.73 9.17 -11.61
CA CYS A 129 -4.05 8.50 -12.87
C CYS A 129 -5.47 8.81 -13.33
N CYS A 130 -5.69 8.59 -14.61
CA CYS A 130 -6.98 8.23 -15.20
C CYS A 130 -8.09 9.30 -15.16
N GLY A 131 -7.80 10.50 -14.69
CA GLY A 131 -8.70 11.65 -14.72
C GLY A 131 -9.80 11.65 -13.65
N ALA A 132 -10.97 12.20 -13.97
CA ALA A 132 -12.07 12.32 -13.02
C ALA A 132 -12.73 10.96 -12.69
N ALA A 133 -13.50 10.92 -11.60
CA ALA A 133 -14.29 9.75 -11.25
C ALA A 133 -15.22 9.32 -12.39
N HIS A 134 -15.17 8.04 -12.74
CA HIS A 134 -16.00 7.50 -13.83
C HIS A 134 -16.26 6.00 -13.66
N ARG A 135 -17.28 5.53 -14.36
CA ARG A 135 -17.57 4.11 -14.47
C ARG A 135 -16.71 3.49 -15.55
N VAL A 136 -15.88 2.50 -15.20
CA VAL A 136 -15.06 1.74 -16.14
C VAL A 136 -15.87 0.61 -16.80
N GLY A 137 -16.78 0.01 -16.03
CA GLY A 137 -17.63 -1.09 -16.48
C GLY A 137 -18.83 -1.32 -15.56
N PRO A 138 -19.70 -2.30 -15.85
CA PRO A 138 -20.91 -2.53 -15.06
C PRO A 138 -20.66 -2.77 -13.57
N SER A 139 -19.52 -3.37 -13.23
CA SER A 139 -19.11 -3.71 -11.87
C SER A 139 -17.79 -3.05 -11.47
N HIS A 140 -17.37 -1.98 -12.16
CA HIS A 140 -16.07 -1.33 -11.91
C HIS A 140 -16.22 0.19 -11.99
N ASP A 141 -15.90 0.86 -10.90
CA ASP A 141 -15.88 2.31 -10.78
C ASP A 141 -14.45 2.78 -10.45
N PHE A 142 -14.01 3.89 -11.07
CA PHE A 142 -12.73 4.56 -10.79
C PHE A 142 -12.96 5.83 -9.99
N ILE A 143 -12.12 6.07 -8.97
CA ILE A 143 -12.21 7.19 -8.03
C ILE A 143 -10.82 7.83 -7.86
N PRO A 144 -10.65 9.15 -8.15
CA PRO A 144 -9.36 9.84 -8.06
C PRO A 144 -9.05 10.29 -6.62
N ILE A 145 -8.91 9.32 -5.71
CA ILE A 145 -8.59 9.54 -4.29
C ILE A 145 -7.43 8.61 -3.90
N GLY A 146 -6.48 9.12 -3.11
CA GLY A 146 -5.41 8.32 -2.54
C GLY A 146 -5.80 7.69 -1.20
N LEU A 147 -5.17 6.54 -0.87
CA LEU A 147 -5.23 5.96 0.47
C LEU A 147 -4.10 6.52 1.33
N HIS A 148 -4.44 6.91 2.56
CA HIS A 148 -3.47 7.51 3.47
C HIS A 148 -3.77 7.14 4.93
N TRP A 149 -2.90 7.54 5.86
CA TRP A 149 -3.13 7.35 7.30
C TRP A 149 -3.92 8.50 7.95
N PHE A 150 -4.31 9.50 7.18
CA PHE A 150 -5.21 10.61 7.57
C PHE A 150 -6.11 11.01 6.41
N ASP A 151 -7.16 11.75 6.71
CA ASP A 151 -8.08 12.34 5.74
C ASP A 151 -7.66 13.78 5.44
N GLY A 152 -7.55 14.17 4.17
CA GLY A 152 -7.16 15.53 3.80
C GLY A 152 -6.58 15.66 2.40
N LEU A 153 -5.62 16.56 2.29
CA LEU A 153 -4.84 16.78 1.07
C LEU A 153 -3.37 16.43 1.35
N THR A 154 -2.69 15.88 0.37
CA THR A 154 -1.24 15.63 0.41
C THR A 154 -0.61 16.00 -0.92
N ASP A 155 0.68 16.34 -0.89
CA ASP A 155 1.45 16.60 -2.08
C ASP A 155 2.00 15.29 -2.66
N SER A 156 2.14 15.25 -3.97
CA SER A 156 2.71 14.11 -4.67
C SER A 156 4.22 14.02 -4.43
N ASP A 157 4.65 12.83 -4.07
CA ASP A 157 6.07 12.44 -4.06
C ASP A 157 6.53 11.86 -5.42
N ASP A 158 5.60 11.71 -6.37
CA ASP A 158 5.91 11.19 -7.70
C ASP A 158 6.63 12.24 -8.55
N PRO A 159 7.85 11.98 -9.02
CA PRO A 159 8.58 12.89 -9.91
C PRO A 159 7.84 13.19 -11.24
N ALA A 160 6.95 12.32 -11.68
CA ALA A 160 6.12 12.53 -12.86
C ALA A 160 4.99 13.57 -12.63
N HIS A 161 4.64 13.80 -11.36
CA HIS A 161 3.58 14.72 -10.95
C HIS A 161 4.07 15.70 -9.87
N PRO A 162 5.13 16.48 -10.13
CA PRO A 162 5.69 17.41 -9.17
C PRO A 162 4.67 18.51 -8.83
N ASN A 163 4.63 18.93 -7.58
CA ASN A 163 3.74 20.00 -7.09
C ASN A 163 2.23 19.73 -7.30
N THR A 164 1.85 18.46 -7.45
CA THR A 164 0.44 18.07 -7.53
C THR A 164 -0.07 17.74 -6.14
N THR A 165 -1.09 18.46 -5.68
CA THR A 165 -1.80 18.17 -4.43
C THR A 165 -3.10 17.42 -4.75
N PHE A 166 -3.37 16.35 -4.01
CA PHE A 166 -4.54 15.51 -4.25
C PHE A 166 -5.23 15.06 -2.95
N PRO A 167 -6.54 14.70 -3.03
CA PRO A 167 -7.28 14.23 -1.87
C PRO A 167 -6.86 12.82 -1.47
N VAL A 168 -6.77 12.62 -0.15
CA VAL A 168 -6.48 11.33 0.46
C VAL A 168 -7.46 11.05 1.59
N LEU A 169 -7.80 9.77 1.76
CA LEU A 169 -8.68 9.32 2.83
C LEU A 169 -8.10 8.08 3.50
N THR A 170 -8.48 7.87 4.75
CA THR A 170 -8.25 6.61 5.45
C THR A 170 -9.18 5.53 4.91
N LEU A 171 -8.81 4.26 5.06
CA LEU A 171 -9.65 3.16 4.61
C LEU A 171 -11.03 3.16 5.32
N ASN A 172 -11.06 3.51 6.59
CA ASN A 172 -12.32 3.58 7.34
C ASN A 172 -13.27 4.65 6.78
N THR A 173 -12.74 5.82 6.43
CA THR A 173 -13.53 6.89 5.81
C THR A 173 -14.06 6.44 4.44
N ILE A 174 -13.22 5.78 3.62
CA ILE A 174 -13.63 5.25 2.32
C ILE A 174 -14.73 4.20 2.50
N LYS A 175 -14.53 3.20 3.37
CA LYS A 175 -15.56 2.16 3.65
C LYS A 175 -16.89 2.77 4.07
N THR A 176 -16.85 3.76 4.95
CA THR A 176 -18.05 4.47 5.44
C THR A 176 -18.73 5.24 4.32
N SER A 177 -17.98 5.97 3.50
CA SER A 177 -18.51 6.78 2.39
C SER A 177 -19.22 5.96 1.31
N TYR A 178 -18.77 4.71 1.11
CA TYR A 178 -19.39 3.79 0.16
C TYR A 178 -20.36 2.79 0.79
N GLU A 179 -20.62 2.93 2.10
CA GLU A 179 -21.50 2.02 2.86
C GLU A 179 -21.07 0.54 2.73
N HIS A 180 -19.76 0.30 2.64
CA HIS A 180 -19.18 -1.03 2.53
C HIS A 180 -18.59 -1.47 3.89
N PRO A 181 -19.38 -2.13 4.75
CA PRO A 181 -18.89 -2.59 6.05
C PRO A 181 -17.77 -3.64 5.93
N LYS A 182 -17.77 -4.39 4.82
CA LYS A 182 -16.80 -5.45 4.53
C LYS A 182 -16.19 -5.24 3.15
N VAL A 183 -14.90 -5.53 3.04
CA VAL A 183 -14.15 -5.56 1.77
C VAL A 183 -13.52 -6.95 1.64
N ASP A 184 -13.81 -7.66 0.56
CA ASP A 184 -13.33 -9.04 0.40
C ASP A 184 -11.87 -9.09 -0.02
N VAL A 185 -11.49 -8.20 -0.92
CA VAL A 185 -10.12 -8.11 -1.41
C VAL A 185 -9.64 -6.66 -1.39
N LEU A 186 -8.56 -6.42 -0.68
CA LEU A 186 -7.89 -5.12 -0.63
C LEU A 186 -6.52 -5.23 -1.31
N ARG A 187 -6.31 -4.48 -2.38
CA ARG A 187 -5.01 -4.34 -3.01
C ARG A 187 -4.42 -2.98 -2.68
N LEU A 188 -3.21 -2.97 -2.14
CA LEU A 188 -2.48 -1.77 -1.76
C LEU A 188 -1.18 -1.67 -2.56
N LYS A 189 -1.17 -0.76 -3.52
CA LYS A 189 0.02 -0.29 -4.21
C LYS A 189 0.11 1.22 -3.98
N VAL A 190 0.48 1.59 -2.75
CA VAL A 190 0.60 2.99 -2.35
C VAL A 190 1.97 3.54 -2.75
N ALA A 191 2.09 4.85 -2.90
CA ALA A 191 3.37 5.48 -3.19
C ALA A 191 4.42 5.15 -2.12
N THR A 192 5.63 4.93 -2.57
CA THR A 192 6.74 4.24 -1.90
C THR A 192 7.11 4.66 -0.49
N LYS A 193 6.91 5.93 -0.13
CA LYS A 193 7.28 6.43 1.20
C LYS A 193 6.17 6.26 2.25
N HIS A 194 4.96 5.90 1.81
CA HIS A 194 3.78 5.96 2.66
C HIS A 194 3.17 4.59 2.94
N GLU A 195 3.57 3.55 2.24
CA GLU A 195 2.98 2.22 2.37
C GLU A 195 3.03 1.68 3.80
N TRP A 196 4.16 1.83 4.49
CA TRP A 196 4.31 1.35 5.86
C TRP A 196 3.49 2.16 6.88
N LYS A 197 3.37 3.48 6.68
CA LYS A 197 2.52 4.32 7.52
C LYS A 197 1.04 3.98 7.33
N VAL A 198 0.63 3.74 6.08
CA VAL A 198 -0.73 3.28 5.76
C VAL A 198 -0.98 1.92 6.39
N LEU A 199 -0.09 0.95 6.19
CA LEU A 199 -0.25 -0.40 6.76
C LEU A 199 -0.28 -0.37 8.30
N LYS A 200 0.58 0.43 8.92
CA LYS A 200 0.58 0.68 10.37
C LYS A 200 -0.75 1.27 10.86
N ASN A 201 -1.31 2.22 10.10
CA ASN A 201 -2.61 2.80 10.41
C ASN A 201 -3.71 1.73 10.34
N LEU A 202 -3.74 0.90 9.28
CA LEU A 202 -4.72 -0.18 9.11
C LEU A 202 -4.68 -1.15 10.29
N VAL A 203 -3.49 -1.53 10.75
CA VAL A 203 -3.29 -2.38 11.93
C VAL A 203 -3.79 -1.69 13.20
N ASN A 204 -3.34 -0.46 13.46
CA ASN A 204 -3.61 0.25 14.71
C ASN A 204 -5.08 0.65 14.87
N THR A 205 -5.78 0.91 13.77
CA THR A 205 -7.20 1.30 13.78
C THR A 205 -8.15 0.10 13.69
N GLY A 206 -7.61 -1.12 13.55
CA GLY A 206 -8.42 -2.32 13.34
C GLY A 206 -9.14 -2.35 11.98
N ALA A 207 -8.73 -1.51 11.03
CA ALA A 207 -9.35 -1.42 9.70
C ALA A 207 -9.26 -2.72 8.89
N LEU A 208 -8.35 -3.64 9.27
CA LEU A 208 -8.21 -4.97 8.68
C LEU A 208 -9.28 -5.97 9.12
N THR A 209 -10.03 -5.71 10.21
CA THR A 209 -10.96 -6.70 10.81
C THR A 209 -12.03 -7.20 9.83
N ASP A 210 -12.50 -6.33 8.94
CA ASP A 210 -13.55 -6.64 7.96
C ASP A 210 -13.00 -6.89 6.54
N ILE A 211 -11.74 -7.29 6.46
CA ILE A 211 -11.07 -7.62 5.20
C ILE A 211 -10.71 -9.09 5.20
N PHE A 212 -10.91 -9.78 4.07
CA PHE A 212 -10.60 -11.21 3.97
C PHE A 212 -9.27 -11.49 3.29
N GLN A 213 -8.84 -10.63 2.38
CA GLN A 213 -7.57 -10.76 1.68
C GLN A 213 -6.93 -9.40 1.48
N VAL A 214 -5.60 -9.34 1.61
CA VAL A 214 -4.81 -8.13 1.35
C VAL A 214 -3.65 -8.49 0.43
N SER A 215 -3.52 -7.76 -0.67
CA SER A 215 -2.34 -7.81 -1.55
C SER A 215 -1.53 -6.52 -1.35
N LEU A 216 -0.27 -6.66 -1.02
CA LEU A 216 0.63 -5.58 -0.64
C LEU A 216 1.85 -5.56 -1.54
N ASN A 217 2.23 -4.36 -1.92
CA ASN A 217 3.54 -4.07 -2.45
C ASN A 217 4.40 -3.55 -1.28
N LEU A 218 5.36 -4.33 -0.81
CA LEU A 218 6.18 -3.99 0.36
C LEU A 218 7.60 -3.61 -0.09
N ARG A 219 8.05 -2.41 0.27
CA ARG A 219 9.43 -1.96 0.07
C ARG A 219 10.14 -1.83 1.41
N MET A 220 11.32 -2.40 1.51
CA MET A 220 12.13 -2.48 2.72
C MET A 220 13.54 -1.94 2.45
N GLU A 221 13.59 -0.73 1.87
CA GLU A 221 14.84 -0.09 1.43
C GLU A 221 15.50 0.72 2.54
N ASP A 222 14.73 1.11 3.56
CA ASP A 222 15.22 1.90 4.68
C ASP A 222 15.76 1.00 5.79
N HIS A 223 17.08 1.06 5.98
CA HIS A 223 17.78 0.20 6.94
C HIS A 223 17.45 0.50 8.41
N ASP A 224 17.02 1.71 8.71
CA ASP A 224 16.67 2.12 10.08
C ASP A 224 15.26 1.65 10.47
N MET A 225 14.48 1.17 9.53
CA MET A 225 13.06 0.84 9.70
C MET A 225 12.78 -0.64 10.00
N TRP A 226 13.80 -1.52 10.12
CA TRP A 226 13.57 -2.97 10.27
C TRP A 226 12.72 -3.35 11.49
N GLU A 227 12.87 -2.65 12.59
CA GLU A 227 12.05 -2.89 13.79
C GLU A 227 10.59 -2.46 13.56
N GLU A 228 10.38 -1.37 12.84
CA GLU A 228 9.04 -0.94 12.45
C GLU A 228 8.40 -1.93 11.48
N TYR A 229 9.12 -2.38 10.45
CA TYR A 229 8.65 -3.42 9.52
C TYR A 229 8.23 -4.67 10.27
N ARG A 230 9.06 -5.16 11.19
CA ARG A 230 8.75 -6.31 12.04
C ARG A 230 7.50 -6.08 12.87
N THR A 231 7.37 -4.92 13.49
CA THR A 231 6.24 -4.56 14.35
C THR A 231 4.93 -4.53 13.55
N VAL A 232 4.94 -3.87 12.39
CA VAL A 232 3.76 -3.76 11.52
C VAL A 232 3.33 -5.13 10.98
N LEU A 233 4.28 -5.95 10.50
CA LEU A 233 3.97 -7.30 10.00
C LEU A 233 3.47 -8.25 11.10
N ASN A 234 3.98 -8.13 12.33
CA ASN A 234 3.42 -8.84 13.47
C ASN A 234 1.98 -8.39 13.76
N GLY A 235 1.67 -7.09 13.61
CA GLY A 235 0.31 -6.58 13.72
C GLY A 235 -0.62 -7.15 12.64
N VAL A 236 -0.17 -7.25 11.40
CA VAL A 236 -0.92 -7.91 10.30
C VAL A 236 -1.20 -9.37 10.66
N ARG A 237 -0.20 -10.09 11.17
CA ARG A 237 -0.35 -11.47 11.63
C ARG A 237 -1.30 -11.59 12.83
N ALA A 238 -1.21 -10.69 13.79
CA ALA A 238 -2.11 -10.64 14.95
C ALA A 238 -3.55 -10.35 14.55
N ALA A 239 -3.78 -9.65 13.44
CA ALA A 239 -5.10 -9.44 12.84
C ALA A 239 -5.62 -10.67 12.07
N GLY A 240 -4.92 -11.81 12.10
CA GLY A 240 -5.34 -13.07 11.49
C GLY A 240 -4.85 -13.29 10.06
N PHE A 241 -4.00 -12.44 9.53
CA PHE A 241 -3.53 -12.54 8.15
C PHE A 241 -2.25 -13.37 8.02
N PHE A 242 -2.28 -14.36 7.13
CA PHE A 242 -1.14 -15.21 6.81
C PHE A 242 -0.78 -15.08 5.33
N PRO A 243 0.52 -14.95 4.99
CA PRO A 243 0.92 -14.85 3.61
C PRO A 243 0.72 -16.21 2.91
N PHE A 244 0.12 -16.19 1.72
CA PHE A 244 0.01 -17.37 0.85
C PHE A 244 0.75 -17.19 -0.47
N TYR A 245 1.12 -15.96 -0.81
CA TYR A 245 1.91 -15.65 -1.98
C TYR A 245 2.95 -14.60 -1.62
N VAL A 246 4.21 -14.86 -1.94
CA VAL A 246 5.32 -13.92 -1.72
C VAL A 246 6.28 -14.01 -2.90
N LYS A 247 6.51 -12.90 -3.57
CA LYS A 247 7.42 -12.83 -4.70
C LYS A 247 8.24 -11.55 -4.67
N PRO A 248 9.57 -11.63 -4.87
CA PRO A 248 10.40 -10.45 -5.04
C PRO A 248 9.92 -9.61 -6.22
N GLN A 249 9.96 -8.29 -6.09
CA GLN A 249 9.64 -7.39 -7.19
C GLN A 249 10.75 -7.36 -8.24
N ALA A 250 10.37 -7.18 -9.51
CA ALA A 250 11.31 -6.98 -10.58
C ALA A 250 12.18 -5.73 -10.29
N GLY A 251 13.50 -5.88 -10.40
CA GLY A 251 14.44 -4.79 -10.12
C GLY A 251 14.74 -4.54 -8.64
N SER A 252 14.16 -5.33 -7.72
CA SER A 252 14.55 -5.26 -6.31
C SER A 252 16.00 -5.70 -6.10
N THR A 253 16.72 -4.99 -5.23
CA THR A 253 18.10 -5.30 -4.87
C THR A 253 18.18 -6.38 -3.80
N TYR A 254 19.30 -7.12 -3.79
CA TYR A 254 19.58 -8.04 -2.71
C TYR A 254 20.07 -7.30 -1.49
N LEU A 255 19.45 -7.60 -0.35
CA LEU A 255 19.96 -7.22 0.96
C LEU A 255 20.66 -8.42 1.54
N LYS A 256 21.98 -8.33 1.74
CA LYS A 256 22.78 -9.43 2.27
C LYS A 256 22.48 -9.62 3.75
N VAL A 257 21.86 -10.73 4.11
CA VAL A 257 21.71 -11.12 5.53
C VAL A 257 22.92 -11.98 5.91
N GLN A 258 23.67 -11.54 6.92
CA GLN A 258 24.91 -12.22 7.34
C GLN A 258 24.68 -13.61 7.95
N GLU A 259 23.50 -13.88 8.49
CA GLU A 259 23.16 -15.16 9.12
C GLU A 259 22.28 -16.01 8.22
N GLY A 260 22.89 -16.84 7.38
CA GLY A 260 22.19 -17.92 6.73
C GLY A 260 22.01 -17.77 5.21
N LYS A 261 21.51 -18.84 4.61
CA LYS A 261 21.35 -19.02 3.17
C LYS A 261 20.16 -18.26 2.56
N HIS A 262 19.52 -17.37 3.29
CA HIS A 262 18.33 -16.68 2.83
C HIS A 262 18.70 -15.31 2.23
N MET A 263 18.28 -15.12 1.00
CA MET A 263 18.41 -13.85 0.29
C MET A 263 17.17 -13.01 0.55
N LEU A 264 17.35 -11.84 1.16
CA LEU A 264 16.29 -10.86 1.34
C LEU A 264 16.34 -9.86 0.20
N TYR A 265 15.20 -9.56 -0.38
CA TYR A 265 15.07 -8.53 -1.39
C TYR A 265 14.54 -7.24 -0.77
N SER A 266 14.88 -6.10 -1.39
CA SER A 266 14.41 -4.80 -0.93
C SER A 266 12.91 -4.55 -1.18
N ALA A 267 12.29 -5.35 -2.05
CA ALA A 267 10.86 -5.21 -2.32
C ALA A 267 10.17 -6.53 -2.67
N TYR A 268 8.94 -6.70 -2.20
CA TYR A 268 8.11 -7.90 -2.41
C TYR A 268 6.66 -7.52 -2.79
N GLU A 269 6.07 -8.37 -3.62
CA GLU A 269 4.63 -8.50 -3.73
C GLU A 269 4.18 -9.62 -2.80
N VAL A 270 3.25 -9.33 -1.89
CA VAL A 270 2.78 -10.28 -0.89
C VAL A 270 1.26 -10.30 -0.87
N ALA A 271 0.66 -11.50 -0.96
CA ALA A 271 -0.76 -11.66 -0.74
C ALA A 271 -1.02 -12.44 0.55
N TYR A 272 -1.91 -11.90 1.36
CA TYR A 272 -2.34 -12.43 2.65
C TYR A 272 -3.82 -12.80 2.60
N GLY A 273 -4.17 -13.90 3.26
CA GLY A 273 -5.54 -14.26 3.54
C GLY A 273 -5.82 -14.31 5.04
N ASN A 274 -7.03 -13.96 5.42
CA ASN A 274 -7.50 -14.05 6.80
C ASN A 274 -8.16 -15.40 7.03
N ASP A 275 -7.70 -16.14 8.03
CA ASP A 275 -8.20 -17.48 8.39
C ASP A 275 -9.37 -17.43 9.38
N SER A 276 -9.85 -16.24 9.79
CA SER A 276 -10.93 -16.06 10.77
C SER A 276 -12.34 -16.23 10.21
#